data_30fabfa7628d506ed35a9e2ab7c34b58
#
_entry.id   30fabfa7628d506ed35a9e2ab7c34b58
#
_cell.length_a   1.000
_cell.length_b   1.000
_cell.length_c   1.000
_cell.angle_alpha   90.00
_cell.angle_beta   90.00
_cell.angle_gamma   90.00
#
_symmetry.space_group_name_H-M   'P 1'
#
loop_
_entity.id
_entity.type
_entity.pdbx_description
1 polymer ?
#
loop_
_entity_poly.entity_id
_entity_poly.type
_entity_poly.pdbx_seq_one_letter_code
_entity_poly.pdbx_strand_id
1 'polypeptide(L)'
;MSMYNFSVSSILGKEDYLSDFKGKTTLVVNIASKFGYEPQCSKLWSYARTCRQFWQLQSVHDQFKDRGFSVLAFPCNQFGSMDPGSNEEISQFIKINYPFVTFPIFEKVEVNGKNEHEIFSFLKGYEKRAYSDFTADGTEEAKKGQNLAGQAMARISHNYEKFLVSRDGIMVSRFNWQDMPLDEVPRIQGAGWTIREAIDEVLG
;
A
#
# COMPACT_ATOMS: atom_id res chain seq x y z
N MET A 1 -0.51 -18.85 -5.38
CA MET A 1 -0.47 -17.78 -6.41
C MET A 1 0.34 -16.64 -5.81
N SER A 2 1.20 -15.99 -6.55
CA SER A 2 2.09 -14.94 -6.07
C SER A 2 1.67 -13.59 -6.67
N MET A 3 1.83 -12.49 -5.93
CA MET A 3 1.64 -11.14 -6.44
C MET A 3 2.50 -10.87 -7.69
N TYR A 4 3.69 -11.44 -7.75
CA TYR A 4 4.61 -11.24 -8.88
C TYR A 4 4.24 -11.98 -10.17
N ASN A 5 3.07 -12.65 -10.20
CA ASN A 5 2.51 -13.25 -11.41
C ASN A 5 1.62 -12.26 -12.20
N PHE A 6 1.36 -11.07 -11.65
CA PHE A 6 0.60 -10.03 -12.34
C PHE A 6 1.55 -9.12 -13.11
N SER A 7 1.08 -8.61 -14.25
CA SER A 7 1.80 -7.61 -15.03
C SER A 7 1.25 -6.22 -14.72
N VAL A 8 2.13 -5.28 -14.46
CA VAL A 8 1.79 -3.87 -14.27
C VAL A 8 2.97 -3.00 -14.67
N SER A 9 2.66 -1.87 -15.33
CA SER A 9 3.68 -0.96 -15.85
C SER A 9 4.15 0.03 -14.78
N SER A 10 5.36 0.55 -14.96
CA SER A 10 5.79 1.75 -14.22
C SER A 10 4.97 2.96 -14.63
N ILE A 11 4.98 4.02 -13.82
CA ILE A 11 4.30 5.28 -14.14
C ILE A 11 4.81 5.93 -15.43
N LEU A 12 6.01 5.59 -15.89
CA LEU A 12 6.63 6.05 -17.13
C LEU A 12 6.51 5.04 -18.28
N GLY A 13 5.68 4.00 -18.13
CA GLY A 13 5.35 3.07 -19.21
C GLY A 13 6.36 1.93 -19.42
N LYS A 14 7.28 1.66 -18.48
CA LYS A 14 8.05 0.41 -18.52
C LYS A 14 7.10 -0.75 -18.26
N GLU A 15 6.88 -1.59 -19.26
CA GLU A 15 6.02 -2.77 -19.16
C GLU A 15 6.57 -3.81 -18.18
N ASP A 16 5.67 -4.61 -17.59
CA ASP A 16 5.97 -5.69 -16.64
C ASP A 16 6.94 -5.28 -15.52
N TYR A 17 6.81 -4.03 -15.05
CA TYR A 17 7.76 -3.46 -14.08
C TYR A 17 7.74 -4.19 -12.73
N LEU A 18 6.63 -4.85 -12.38
CA LEU A 18 6.50 -5.61 -11.14
C LEU A 18 7.49 -6.78 -11.08
N SER A 19 7.84 -7.37 -12.22
CA SER A 19 8.77 -8.50 -12.31
C SER A 19 10.17 -8.17 -11.74
N ASP A 20 10.60 -6.90 -11.79
CA ASP A 20 11.88 -6.42 -11.23
C ASP A 20 11.99 -6.59 -9.70
N PHE A 21 10.85 -6.80 -9.05
CA PHE A 21 10.77 -6.92 -7.58
C PHE A 21 10.56 -8.35 -7.10
N LYS A 22 10.53 -9.31 -8.01
CA LYS A 22 10.44 -10.74 -7.67
C LYS A 22 11.58 -11.16 -6.74
N GLY A 23 11.23 -11.83 -5.64
CA GLY A 23 12.19 -12.25 -4.63
C GLY A 23 12.56 -11.16 -3.60
N LYS A 24 11.92 -10.00 -3.66
CA LYS A 24 12.05 -8.95 -2.63
C LYS A 24 10.83 -8.95 -1.73
N THR A 25 11.03 -8.59 -0.47
CA THR A 25 9.93 -8.16 0.42
C THR A 25 9.46 -6.78 -0.02
N THR A 26 8.15 -6.56 -0.16
CA THR A 26 7.63 -5.29 -0.67
C THR A 26 6.53 -4.73 0.21
N LEU A 27 6.47 -3.40 0.30
CA LEU A 27 5.35 -2.67 0.89
C LEU A 27 4.57 -2.00 -0.24
N VAL A 28 3.46 -2.62 -0.61
CA VAL A 28 2.55 -2.09 -1.65
C VAL A 28 1.65 -1.04 -1.01
N VAL A 29 1.54 0.14 -1.62
CA VAL A 29 0.76 1.25 -1.10
C VAL A 29 0.01 1.99 -2.22
N ASN A 30 -1.29 2.24 -2.02
CA ASN A 30 -2.06 3.10 -2.89
C ASN A 30 -1.89 4.55 -2.45
N ILE A 31 -1.30 5.37 -3.30
CA ILE A 31 -0.96 6.77 -2.98
C ILE A 31 -1.89 7.77 -3.64
N ALA A 32 -1.84 9.03 -3.17
CA ALA A 32 -2.34 10.18 -3.89
C ALA A 32 -1.36 11.35 -3.71
N SER A 33 -0.82 11.86 -4.80
CA SER A 33 0.25 12.86 -4.79
C SER A 33 -0.21 14.24 -4.27
N LYS A 34 -1.50 14.55 -4.41
CA LYS A 34 -2.09 15.85 -4.02
C LYS A 34 -2.90 15.81 -2.73
N PHE A 35 -2.97 14.69 -2.02
CA PHE A 35 -3.73 14.58 -0.77
C PHE A 35 -3.13 15.46 0.33
N GLY A 36 -3.86 16.52 0.71
CA GLY A 36 -3.37 17.48 1.70
C GLY A 36 -2.09 18.19 1.28
N TYR A 37 -1.86 18.33 -0.03
CA TYR A 37 -0.74 19.08 -0.56
C TYR A 37 -0.91 20.57 -0.23
N GLU A 38 0.06 21.10 0.49
CA GLU A 38 0.23 22.52 0.66
C GLU A 38 1.54 22.93 -0.04
N PRO A 39 1.55 24.04 -0.82
CA PRO A 39 2.75 24.52 -1.52
C PRO A 39 3.97 24.75 -0.61
N GLN A 40 3.74 24.77 0.70
CA GLN A 40 4.76 24.99 1.73
C GLN A 40 5.36 23.69 2.30
N CYS A 41 5.04 22.53 1.78
CA CYS A 41 5.62 21.24 2.22
C CYS A 41 7.16 21.24 2.27
N SER A 42 7.81 22.05 1.43
CA SER A 42 9.26 22.21 1.41
C SER A 42 9.83 22.93 2.65
N LYS A 43 9.01 23.59 3.45
CA LYS A 43 9.48 24.40 4.60
C LYS A 43 9.04 23.88 5.97
N LEU A 44 7.97 23.10 6.06
CA LEU A 44 7.38 22.62 7.31
C LEU A 44 6.98 21.16 7.19
N TRP A 45 7.94 20.27 7.25
CA TRP A 45 7.84 18.80 7.16
C TRP A 45 6.81 18.15 8.09
N SER A 46 6.26 18.89 9.04
CA SER A 46 5.50 18.33 10.15
C SER A 46 3.97 18.36 10.01
N TYR A 47 3.40 19.10 9.08
CA TYR A 47 1.96 19.36 9.10
C TYR A 47 1.14 18.76 7.95
N ALA A 48 1.68 18.62 6.74
CA ALA A 48 0.94 18.02 5.65
C ALA A 48 1.06 16.49 5.67
N ARG A 49 -0.05 15.80 5.89
CA ARG A 49 -0.10 14.33 6.03
C ARG A 49 0.54 13.59 4.85
N THR A 50 0.37 14.09 3.62
CA THR A 50 0.97 13.48 2.42
C THR A 50 2.49 13.58 2.42
N CYS A 51 3.04 14.75 2.73
CA CYS A 51 4.49 14.91 2.84
C CYS A 51 5.07 13.95 3.87
N ARG A 52 4.39 13.79 5.02
CA ARG A 52 4.79 12.86 6.06
C ARG A 52 4.71 11.40 5.60
N GLN A 53 3.67 11.00 4.86
CA GLN A 53 3.56 9.66 4.28
C GLN A 53 4.71 9.38 3.30
N PHE A 54 4.96 10.28 2.34
CA PHE A 54 6.05 10.13 1.39
C PHE A 54 7.41 10.07 2.07
N TRP A 55 7.64 10.94 3.06
CA TRP A 55 8.90 10.97 3.81
C TRP A 55 9.12 9.67 4.59
N GLN A 56 8.11 9.18 5.31
CA GLN A 56 8.25 7.95 6.09
C GLN A 56 8.35 6.70 5.20
N LEU A 57 7.63 6.66 4.07
CA LEU A 57 7.78 5.59 3.08
C LEU A 57 9.20 5.57 2.49
N GLN A 58 9.74 6.76 2.17
CA GLN A 58 11.13 6.86 1.71
C GLN A 58 12.12 6.43 2.78
N SER A 59 11.90 6.82 4.04
CA SER A 59 12.77 6.45 5.14
C SER A 59 12.86 4.94 5.34
N VAL A 60 11.71 4.21 5.32
CA VAL A 60 11.76 2.74 5.41
C VAL A 60 12.31 2.11 4.14
N HIS A 61 12.06 2.68 2.97
CA HIS A 61 12.67 2.23 1.72
C HIS A 61 14.20 2.30 1.80
N ASP A 62 14.76 3.44 2.20
CA ASP A 62 16.20 3.63 2.31
C ASP A 62 16.83 2.74 3.39
N GLN A 63 16.14 2.52 4.49
CA GLN A 63 16.63 1.69 5.59
C GLN A 63 16.77 0.22 5.18
N PHE A 64 15.87 -0.30 4.34
CA PHE A 64 15.78 -1.73 4.06
C PHE A 64 16.10 -2.15 2.62
N LYS A 65 16.27 -1.22 1.68
CA LYS A 65 16.49 -1.53 0.25
C LYS A 65 17.67 -2.48 0.01
N ASP A 66 18.76 -2.32 0.75
CA ASP A 66 19.97 -3.15 0.62
C ASP A 66 19.80 -4.56 1.21
N ARG A 67 18.72 -4.80 1.97
CA ARG A 67 18.31 -6.10 2.49
C ARG A 67 17.27 -6.82 1.61
N GLY A 68 17.01 -6.29 0.41
CA GLY A 68 16.03 -6.89 -0.51
C GLY A 68 14.59 -6.45 -0.25
N PHE A 69 14.40 -5.20 0.14
CA PHE A 69 13.09 -4.58 0.34
C PHE A 69 12.81 -3.48 -0.69
N SER A 70 11.54 -3.23 -0.98
CA SER A 70 11.12 -2.06 -1.74
C SER A 70 9.72 -1.59 -1.35
N VAL A 71 9.51 -0.27 -1.36
CA VAL A 71 8.16 0.30 -1.41
C VAL A 71 7.70 0.30 -2.86
N LEU A 72 6.45 -0.11 -3.12
CA LEU A 72 5.81 -0.10 -4.43
C LEU A 72 4.57 0.78 -4.37
N ALA A 73 4.61 1.96 -4.99
CA ALA A 73 3.57 2.96 -4.88
C ALA A 73 2.67 3.00 -6.13
N PHE A 74 1.36 2.96 -5.91
CA PHE A 74 0.34 2.95 -6.95
C PHE A 74 -0.56 4.18 -6.79
N PRO A 75 -0.49 5.19 -7.68
CA PRO A 75 -1.43 6.32 -7.66
C PRO A 75 -2.87 5.86 -7.81
N CYS A 76 -3.78 6.45 -7.02
CA CYS A 76 -5.20 6.11 -7.03
C CYS A 76 -6.06 7.35 -6.81
N ASN A 77 -7.00 7.59 -7.74
CA ASN A 77 -7.88 8.76 -7.71
C ASN A 77 -9.25 8.52 -7.06
N GLN A 78 -9.51 7.31 -6.51
CA GLN A 78 -10.85 6.93 -6.04
C GLN A 78 -11.27 7.59 -4.72
N PHE A 79 -10.35 8.24 -4.02
CA PHE A 79 -10.61 8.85 -2.71
C PHE A 79 -10.49 10.37 -2.78
N GLY A 80 -11.63 11.04 -2.97
CA GLY A 80 -11.70 12.49 -3.00
C GLY A 80 -11.01 13.15 -4.19
N SER A 81 -10.79 12.42 -5.28
CA SER A 81 -10.15 12.92 -6.52
C SER A 81 -8.80 13.62 -6.25
N MET A 82 -7.96 13.01 -5.39
CA MET A 82 -6.69 13.57 -4.95
C MET A 82 -5.51 13.27 -5.91
N ASP A 83 -5.75 12.55 -6.99
CA ASP A 83 -4.78 12.26 -8.07
C ASP A 83 -5.44 12.22 -9.46
N PRO A 84 -6.06 13.32 -9.92
CA PRO A 84 -6.84 13.33 -11.16
C PRO A 84 -5.98 13.31 -12.43
N GLY A 85 -4.70 13.68 -12.34
CA GLY A 85 -3.78 13.80 -13.48
C GLY A 85 -3.50 12.49 -14.21
N SER A 86 -2.88 12.58 -15.39
CA SER A 86 -2.31 11.46 -16.13
C SER A 86 -1.10 10.87 -15.38
N ASN A 87 -0.59 9.72 -15.83
CA ASN A 87 0.63 9.14 -15.27
C ASN A 87 1.83 10.10 -15.37
N GLU A 88 1.96 10.79 -16.51
CA GLU A 88 3.02 11.77 -16.75
C GLU A 88 2.90 12.97 -15.83
N GLU A 89 1.69 13.51 -15.65
CA GLU A 89 1.42 14.65 -14.77
C GLU A 89 1.68 14.30 -13.31
N ILE A 90 1.28 13.09 -12.85
CA ILE A 90 1.54 12.61 -11.50
C ILE A 90 3.04 12.42 -11.28
N SER A 91 3.72 11.77 -12.23
CA SER A 91 5.17 11.57 -12.16
C SER A 91 5.92 12.89 -12.06
N GLN A 92 5.57 13.86 -12.92
CA GLN A 92 6.18 15.19 -12.90
C GLN A 92 5.90 15.93 -11.58
N PHE A 93 4.66 15.85 -11.08
CA PHE A 93 4.27 16.46 -9.81
C PHE A 93 5.09 15.89 -8.64
N ILE A 94 5.22 14.56 -8.55
CA ILE A 94 6.03 13.90 -7.51
C ILE A 94 7.49 14.32 -7.62
N LYS A 95 8.07 14.31 -8.82
CA LYS A 95 9.46 14.69 -9.05
C LYS A 95 9.77 16.13 -8.61
N ILE A 96 8.83 17.05 -8.83
CA ILE A 96 9.01 18.47 -8.47
C ILE A 96 8.80 18.70 -6.97
N ASN A 97 7.75 18.10 -6.40
CA ASN A 97 7.31 18.45 -5.04
C ASN A 97 7.87 17.51 -3.97
N TYR A 98 8.27 16.28 -4.35
CA TYR A 98 8.87 15.27 -3.48
C TYR A 98 10.17 14.72 -4.08
N PRO A 99 11.18 15.56 -4.36
CA PRO A 99 12.40 15.16 -5.09
C PRO A 99 13.24 14.12 -4.35
N PHE A 100 12.96 13.89 -3.07
CA PHE A 100 13.59 12.87 -2.25
C PHE A 100 13.03 11.46 -2.49
N VAL A 101 11.88 11.31 -3.17
CA VAL A 101 11.25 10.02 -3.43
C VAL A 101 12.03 9.28 -4.51
N THR A 102 12.52 8.10 -4.15
CA THR A 102 13.30 7.21 -5.03
C THR A 102 12.67 5.82 -5.15
N PHE A 103 11.69 5.49 -4.32
CA PHE A 103 11.00 4.22 -4.43
C PHE A 103 10.17 4.14 -5.73
N PRO A 104 9.96 2.93 -6.26
CA PRO A 104 9.18 2.68 -7.47
C PRO A 104 7.75 3.21 -7.42
N ILE A 105 7.36 3.89 -8.51
CA ILE A 105 5.99 4.35 -8.72
C ILE A 105 5.45 3.64 -9.96
N PHE A 106 4.30 3.01 -9.81
CA PHE A 106 3.58 2.29 -10.85
C PHE A 106 2.53 3.18 -11.53
N GLU A 107 1.96 2.71 -12.63
CA GLU A 107 0.84 3.38 -13.28
C GLU A 107 -0.35 3.55 -12.32
N LYS A 108 -1.16 4.57 -12.61
CA LYS A 108 -2.36 4.84 -11.82
C LYS A 108 -3.39 3.73 -12.00
N VAL A 109 -3.95 3.25 -10.89
CA VAL A 109 -4.89 2.14 -10.86
C VAL A 109 -6.14 2.44 -10.05
N GLU A 110 -7.20 1.68 -10.29
CA GLU A 110 -8.33 1.56 -9.36
C GLU A 110 -8.08 0.42 -8.37
N VAL A 111 -8.33 0.67 -7.09
CA VAL A 111 -8.09 -0.30 -6.01
C VAL A 111 -9.39 -0.90 -5.45
N ASN A 112 -10.54 -0.43 -5.94
CA ASN A 112 -11.87 -0.92 -5.60
C ASN A 112 -12.81 -0.86 -6.80
N GLY A 113 -13.84 -1.72 -6.79
CA GLY A 113 -14.95 -1.65 -7.74
C GLY A 113 -14.72 -2.49 -8.98
N LYS A 114 -15.47 -2.15 -10.06
CA LYS A 114 -15.56 -2.99 -11.26
C LYS A 114 -14.23 -3.05 -12.03
N ASN A 115 -13.47 -1.95 -12.04
CA ASN A 115 -12.21 -1.81 -12.76
C ASN A 115 -11.00 -1.96 -11.83
N GLU A 116 -11.21 -2.57 -10.69
CA GLU A 116 -10.14 -2.82 -9.72
C GLU A 116 -8.99 -3.61 -10.35
N HIS A 117 -7.78 -3.14 -10.16
CA HIS A 117 -6.59 -3.82 -10.66
C HIS A 117 -6.36 -5.16 -9.93
N GLU A 118 -5.99 -6.19 -10.69
CA GLU A 118 -5.86 -7.58 -10.22
C GLU A 118 -4.93 -7.72 -9.00
N ILE A 119 -3.86 -6.92 -8.90
CA ILE A 119 -2.97 -6.90 -7.74
C ILE A 119 -3.74 -6.59 -6.47
N PHE A 120 -4.62 -5.57 -6.48
CA PHE A 120 -5.37 -5.19 -5.29
C PHE A 120 -6.48 -6.19 -4.98
N SER A 121 -7.10 -6.78 -6.00
CA SER A 121 -8.02 -7.91 -5.83
C SER A 121 -7.34 -9.09 -5.15
N PHE A 122 -6.12 -9.41 -5.58
CA PHE A 122 -5.30 -10.47 -4.99
C PHE A 122 -4.92 -10.16 -3.54
N LEU A 123 -4.38 -8.99 -3.25
CA LEU A 123 -3.97 -8.58 -1.90
C LEU A 123 -5.15 -8.61 -0.92
N LYS A 124 -6.30 -8.05 -1.30
CA LYS A 124 -7.53 -8.10 -0.51
C LYS A 124 -8.10 -9.52 -0.35
N GLY A 125 -7.86 -10.39 -1.31
CA GLY A 125 -8.31 -11.78 -1.29
C GLY A 125 -7.69 -12.61 -0.16
N TYR A 126 -6.50 -12.27 0.31
CA TYR A 126 -5.86 -12.93 1.45
C TYR A 126 -6.60 -12.68 2.76
N GLU A 127 -7.08 -11.47 3.00
CA GLU A 127 -7.87 -11.16 4.20
C GLU A 127 -9.19 -11.92 4.26
N LYS A 128 -9.85 -12.11 3.11
CA LYS A 128 -11.08 -12.92 3.05
C LYS A 128 -10.85 -14.35 3.49
N ARG A 129 -9.68 -14.93 3.21
CA ARG A 129 -9.32 -16.29 3.62
C ARG A 129 -8.96 -16.35 5.11
N ALA A 130 -8.13 -15.43 5.58
CA ALA A 130 -7.72 -15.39 6.99
C ALA A 130 -8.93 -15.20 7.92
N TYR A 131 -9.91 -14.38 7.52
CA TYR A 131 -11.12 -14.16 8.31
C TYR A 131 -12.08 -15.36 8.28
N SER A 132 -12.22 -16.06 7.15
CA SER A 132 -13.06 -17.26 7.05
C SER A 132 -12.52 -18.43 7.88
N ASP A 133 -11.19 -18.53 8.01
CA ASP A 133 -10.56 -19.59 8.80
C ASP A 133 -10.68 -19.37 10.31
N PHE A 134 -10.92 -18.11 10.75
CA PHE A 134 -10.98 -17.74 12.18
C PHE A 134 -12.38 -17.81 12.80
N THR A 135 -13.45 -17.92 12.01
CA THR A 135 -14.84 -17.72 12.49
C THR A 135 -15.79 -18.86 12.16
N ALA A 136 -15.33 -20.05 11.94
CA ALA A 136 -16.13 -21.20 11.55
C ALA A 136 -16.93 -21.80 12.74
N ASP A 137 -18.01 -21.14 13.19
CA ASP A 137 -19.04 -21.79 14.01
C ASP A 137 -20.16 -22.47 13.20
N GLY A 138 -20.13 -22.32 11.87
CA GLY A 138 -20.92 -23.11 10.93
C GLY A 138 -22.39 -22.70 10.74
N THR A 139 -22.91 -21.66 11.39
CA THR A 139 -24.30 -21.23 11.20
C THR A 139 -24.49 -20.38 9.94
N GLU A 140 -25.67 -20.48 9.27
CA GLU A 140 -25.97 -19.68 8.06
C GLU A 140 -26.06 -18.17 8.33
N GLU A 141 -26.43 -17.76 9.54
CA GLU A 141 -26.45 -16.37 9.98
C GLU A 141 -25.03 -15.84 10.21
N ALA A 142 -24.15 -16.63 10.80
CA ALA A 142 -22.73 -16.32 10.95
C ALA A 142 -22.08 -16.17 9.57
N LYS A 143 -22.35 -17.08 8.62
CA LYS A 143 -21.85 -16.99 7.24
C LYS A 143 -22.33 -15.72 6.51
N LYS A 144 -23.57 -15.29 6.74
CA LYS A 144 -24.13 -14.08 6.12
C LYS A 144 -23.56 -12.79 6.72
N GLY A 145 -23.37 -12.77 8.05
CA GLY A 145 -22.67 -11.70 8.75
C GLY A 145 -21.19 -11.60 8.37
N GLN A 146 -20.53 -12.75 8.22
CA GLN A 146 -19.15 -12.87 7.78
C GLN A 146 -18.94 -12.38 6.34
N ASN A 147 -19.85 -12.68 5.42
CA ASN A 147 -19.77 -12.21 4.04
C ASN A 147 -19.87 -10.68 3.94
N LEU A 148 -20.73 -10.05 4.73
CA LEU A 148 -20.88 -8.59 4.77
C LEU A 148 -19.67 -7.91 5.44
N ALA A 149 -19.21 -8.44 6.57
CA ALA A 149 -18.03 -7.94 7.29
C ALA A 149 -16.75 -8.17 6.47
N GLY A 150 -16.58 -9.34 5.86
CA GLY A 150 -15.46 -9.64 4.98
C GLY A 150 -15.42 -8.78 3.72
N GLN A 151 -16.57 -8.42 3.15
CA GLN A 151 -16.65 -7.47 2.03
C GLN A 151 -16.32 -6.04 2.45
N ALA A 152 -16.76 -5.62 3.64
CA ALA A 152 -16.43 -4.31 4.18
C ALA A 152 -14.95 -4.19 4.55
N MET A 153 -14.38 -5.24 5.17
CA MET A 153 -12.95 -5.30 5.50
C MET A 153 -12.05 -5.41 4.26
N ALA A 154 -12.50 -6.09 3.21
CA ALA A 154 -11.73 -6.21 1.98
C ALA A 154 -11.65 -4.90 1.18
N ARG A 155 -12.55 -3.94 1.41
CA ARG A 155 -12.51 -2.67 0.70
C ARG A 155 -11.40 -1.78 1.24
N ILE A 156 -10.59 -1.21 0.34
CA ILE A 156 -9.65 -0.14 0.69
C ILE A 156 -10.47 1.11 1.00
N SER A 157 -10.25 1.70 2.17
CA SER A 157 -11.06 2.80 2.69
C SER A 157 -10.56 4.18 2.28
N HIS A 158 -9.26 4.29 2.03
CA HIS A 158 -8.60 5.57 1.74
C HIS A 158 -7.27 5.37 0.99
N ASN A 159 -6.68 6.46 0.48
CA ASN A 159 -5.29 6.46 0.05
C ASN A 159 -4.36 6.16 1.23
N TYR A 160 -3.20 5.58 0.94
CA TYR A 160 -2.17 5.17 1.90
C TYR A 160 -2.50 3.96 2.77
N GLU A 161 -3.39 3.08 2.36
CA GLU A 161 -3.39 1.72 2.89
C GLU A 161 -2.18 0.94 2.36
N LYS A 162 -1.61 0.10 3.20
CA LYS A 162 -0.35 -0.57 2.91
C LYS A 162 -0.49 -2.06 3.10
N PHE A 163 0.16 -2.83 2.22
CA PHE A 163 0.19 -4.28 2.24
C PHE A 163 1.65 -4.73 2.25
N LEU A 164 2.06 -5.40 3.32
CA LEU A 164 3.38 -6.02 3.40
C LEU A 164 3.33 -7.38 2.73
N VAL A 165 4.22 -7.60 1.78
CA VAL A 165 4.28 -8.80 0.95
C VAL A 165 5.66 -9.43 1.08
N SER A 166 5.70 -10.74 1.35
CA SER A 166 6.94 -11.51 1.48
C SER A 166 7.66 -11.67 0.14
N ARG A 167 8.89 -12.19 0.19
CA ARG A 167 9.70 -12.50 -1.01
C ARG A 167 9.01 -13.44 -2.00
N ASP A 168 8.13 -14.31 -1.50
CA ASP A 168 7.35 -15.25 -2.32
C ASP A 168 6.11 -14.60 -2.98
N GLY A 169 5.87 -13.32 -2.70
CA GLY A 169 4.73 -12.58 -3.21
C GLY A 169 3.42 -12.92 -2.49
N ILE A 170 3.50 -13.32 -1.24
CA ILE A 170 2.36 -13.62 -0.37
C ILE A 170 2.16 -12.43 0.58
N MET A 171 0.93 -11.93 0.72
CA MET A 171 0.62 -10.88 1.67
C MET A 171 0.78 -11.40 3.11
N VAL A 172 1.53 -10.67 3.92
CA VAL A 172 1.80 -10.98 5.33
C VAL A 172 0.94 -10.12 6.26
N SER A 173 0.83 -8.81 5.97
CA SER A 173 0.10 -7.86 6.82
C SER A 173 -0.51 -6.73 6.00
N ARG A 174 -1.64 -6.21 6.47
CA ARG A 174 -2.27 -4.98 5.95
C ARG A 174 -2.32 -3.94 7.06
N PHE A 175 -2.03 -2.70 6.69
CA PHE A 175 -2.04 -1.54 7.58
C PHE A 175 -3.00 -0.49 7.07
N ASN A 176 -3.70 0.14 8.00
CA ASN A 176 -4.65 1.21 7.70
C ASN A 176 -3.92 2.44 7.13
N TRP A 177 -4.66 3.32 6.45
CA TRP A 177 -4.12 4.58 5.92
C TRP A 177 -3.56 5.51 7.01
N GLN A 178 -4.06 5.40 8.25
CA GLN A 178 -3.59 6.19 9.41
C GLN A 178 -2.27 5.66 9.96
N ASP A 179 -1.95 4.40 9.73
CA ASP A 179 -0.73 3.77 10.22
C ASP A 179 0.47 4.34 9.45
N MET A 180 1.27 5.12 10.14
CA MET A 180 2.46 5.73 9.56
C MET A 180 3.64 4.75 9.66
N PRO A 181 4.50 4.65 8.64
CA PRO A 181 5.57 3.66 8.61
C PRO A 181 6.54 3.67 9.78
N LEU A 182 6.77 4.82 10.40
CA LEU A 182 7.70 4.99 11.53
C LEU A 182 7.00 5.25 12.87
N ASP A 183 5.69 5.47 12.88
CA ASP A 183 4.94 5.73 14.10
C ASP A 183 4.50 4.41 14.73
N GLU A 184 4.37 4.39 16.06
CA GLU A 184 3.76 3.25 16.76
C GLU A 184 2.29 3.12 16.35
N VAL A 185 1.91 1.92 15.92
CA VAL A 185 0.51 1.58 15.61
C VAL A 185 -0.12 1.03 16.87
N PRO A 186 -1.20 1.65 17.40
CA PRO A 186 -1.92 1.10 18.54
C PRO A 186 -2.47 -0.28 18.19
N ARG A 187 -2.13 -1.30 18.96
CA ARG A 187 -2.71 -2.64 18.80
C ARG A 187 -4.07 -2.73 19.47
N ILE A 188 -4.96 -3.46 18.81
CA ILE A 188 -6.23 -3.88 19.40
C ILE A 188 -5.98 -4.93 20.51
N GLN A 189 -4.87 -5.69 20.44
CA GLN A 189 -4.46 -6.64 21.50
C GLN A 189 -2.93 -6.79 21.53
N GLY A 190 -2.30 -6.35 22.61
CA GLY A 190 -0.88 -6.58 22.91
C GLY A 190 0.08 -5.52 22.36
N ALA A 191 1.39 -5.67 22.58
CA ALA A 191 2.42 -4.68 22.28
C ALA A 191 2.42 -4.18 20.82
N GLY A 192 2.50 -2.87 20.60
CA GLY A 192 2.42 -2.24 19.27
C GLY A 192 3.61 -2.61 18.39
N TRP A 193 3.37 -2.91 17.11
CA TRP A 193 4.40 -3.02 16.09
C TRP A 193 4.33 -1.79 15.20
N THR A 194 5.46 -1.24 14.86
CA THR A 194 5.56 -0.29 13.77
C THR A 194 5.57 -1.07 12.45
N ILE A 195 5.18 -0.43 11.35
CA ILE A 195 5.35 -1.03 10.02
C ILE A 195 6.83 -1.37 9.78
N ARG A 196 7.74 -0.54 10.29
CA ARG A 196 9.19 -0.77 10.25
C ARG A 196 9.59 -2.10 10.91
N GLU A 197 9.06 -2.38 12.10
CA GLU A 197 9.35 -3.65 12.81
C GLU A 197 8.77 -4.86 12.07
N ALA A 198 7.57 -4.73 11.51
CA ALA A 198 6.99 -5.78 10.68
C ALA A 198 7.83 -6.08 9.43
N ILE A 199 8.40 -5.04 8.79
CA ILE A 199 9.32 -5.20 7.66
C ILE A 199 10.59 -5.92 8.11
N ASP A 200 11.16 -5.52 9.23
CA ASP A 200 12.39 -6.10 9.79
C ASP A 200 12.23 -7.58 10.09
N GLU A 201 11.11 -7.97 10.71
CA GLU A 201 10.78 -9.36 11.02
C GLU A 201 10.62 -10.22 9.75
N VAL A 202 9.94 -9.71 8.71
CA VAL A 202 9.76 -10.45 7.44
C VAL A 202 11.06 -10.60 6.66
N LEU A 203 12.00 -9.70 6.87
CA LEU A 203 13.32 -9.74 6.22
C LEU A 203 14.28 -10.73 6.89
N GLY A 204 14.13 -11.01 8.17
CA GLY A 204 14.97 -11.91 8.98
C GLY A 204 16.23 -11.24 9.44
#